data_ead67d15ee42602c8a1f20415a11a8ac
#
_entry.id   ead67d15ee42602c8a1f20415a11a8ac
#
_cell.length_a   1.000
_cell.length_b   1.000
_cell.length_c   1.000
_cell.angle_alpha   90.00
_cell.angle_beta   90.00
_cell.angle_gamma   90.00
#
_symmetry.space_group_name_H-M   'P 1'
#
loop_
_entity.id
_entity.type
_entity.pdbx_description
1 polymer ?
#
loop_
_entity_poly.entity_id
_entity_poly.type
_entity_poly.pdbx_seq_one_letter_code
_entity_poly.pdbx_strand_id
1 'polypeptide(L)'
;FEELKRIYDGVKYPEKLRVCFDTCHVSDSGLDLSGEGFENVIDQFDKTIGKDQIAVFHINDSKNVIGAGKDRHENLGFGTIGFETLNHIVHHKDFEQVPKILETPYIKAEDSKKSYPPYKYEIEMLKQEQFDPQMKEKILEDNQK
;
A
#
# COMPACT_ATOMS: atom_id res chain seq x y z
N PHE A 1 -11.70 -8.31 9.34
CA PHE A 1 -11.18 -7.61 10.54
C PHE A 1 -11.57 -8.31 11.86
N GLU A 2 -12.59 -9.14 11.85
CA GLU A 2 -13.08 -9.84 13.04
C GLU A 2 -12.02 -10.77 13.64
N GLU A 3 -11.25 -11.46 12.80
CA GLU A 3 -10.14 -12.31 13.22
C GLU A 3 -9.07 -11.50 13.95
N LEU A 4 -8.74 -10.33 13.42
CA LEU A 4 -7.77 -9.42 14.04
C LEU A 4 -8.31 -8.91 15.39
N LYS A 5 -9.60 -8.60 15.46
CA LYS A 5 -10.26 -8.22 16.72
C LYS A 5 -10.16 -9.33 17.77
N ARG A 6 -10.30 -10.60 17.37
CA ARG A 6 -10.13 -11.74 18.29
C ARG A 6 -8.71 -11.78 18.86
N ILE A 7 -7.70 -11.44 18.06
CA ILE A 7 -6.32 -11.36 18.54
C ILE A 7 -6.19 -10.27 19.62
N TYR A 8 -6.76 -9.09 19.38
CA TYR A 8 -6.77 -8.00 20.36
C TYR A 8 -7.43 -8.43 21.67
N ASP A 9 -8.58 -9.10 21.59
CA ASP A 9 -9.35 -9.51 22.76
C ASP A 9 -8.68 -10.65 23.53
N GLY A 10 -7.83 -11.45 22.85
CA GLY A 10 -7.18 -12.61 23.43
C GLY A 10 -5.80 -12.36 24.03
N VAL A 11 -5.19 -11.19 23.80
CA VAL A 11 -3.85 -10.91 24.33
C VAL A 11 -3.92 -10.28 25.72
N LYS A 12 -2.86 -10.52 26.51
CA LYS A 12 -2.78 -10.02 27.89
C LYS A 12 -2.60 -8.49 27.96
N TYR A 13 -1.90 -7.90 26.98
CA TYR A 13 -1.59 -6.47 26.94
C TYR A 13 -2.00 -5.88 25.59
N PRO A 14 -3.31 -5.73 25.31
CA PRO A 14 -3.77 -5.21 24.02
C PRO A 14 -3.31 -3.78 23.73
N GLU A 15 -3.01 -3.00 24.76
CA GLU A 15 -2.48 -1.63 24.63
C GLU A 15 -1.09 -1.59 23.96
N LYS A 16 -0.41 -2.72 23.87
CA LYS A 16 0.89 -2.85 23.19
C LYS A 16 0.76 -3.24 21.72
N LEU A 17 -0.45 -3.55 21.27
CA LEU A 17 -0.71 -3.89 19.88
C LEU A 17 -1.05 -2.65 19.07
N ARG A 18 -0.60 -2.65 17.83
CA ARG A 18 -1.00 -1.70 16.80
C ARG A 18 -1.11 -2.45 15.48
N VAL A 19 -1.75 -1.82 14.50
CA VAL A 19 -2.03 -2.45 13.21
C VAL A 19 -1.16 -1.84 12.13
N CYS A 20 -0.60 -2.70 11.29
CA CYS A 20 -0.04 -2.33 9.99
C CYS A 20 -1.10 -2.58 8.93
N PHE A 21 -1.49 -1.54 8.21
CA PHE A 21 -2.46 -1.64 7.12
C PHE A 21 -1.70 -1.70 5.80
N ASP A 22 -1.69 -2.86 5.15
CA ASP A 22 -1.05 -3.06 3.84
C ASP A 22 -2.12 -3.04 2.74
N THR A 23 -2.00 -2.10 1.81
CA THR A 23 -3.00 -1.90 0.75
C THR A 23 -3.11 -3.11 -0.18
N CYS A 24 -1.99 -3.74 -0.52
CA CYS A 24 -1.99 -4.96 -1.34
C CYS A 24 -2.68 -6.11 -0.60
N HIS A 25 -2.34 -6.31 0.65
CA HIS A 25 -2.91 -7.37 1.50
C HIS A 25 -4.43 -7.24 1.62
N VAL A 26 -4.91 -6.03 1.91
CA VAL A 26 -6.33 -5.74 2.07
C VAL A 26 -7.07 -5.98 0.75
N SER A 27 -6.53 -5.51 -0.37
CA SER A 27 -7.11 -5.76 -1.70
C SER A 27 -7.15 -7.26 -2.01
N ASP A 28 -6.06 -7.98 -1.75
CA ASP A 28 -5.99 -9.42 -2.00
C ASP A 28 -6.95 -10.22 -1.12
N SER A 29 -7.32 -9.70 0.05
CA SER A 29 -8.31 -10.32 0.93
C SER A 29 -9.76 -10.15 0.44
N GLY A 30 -9.98 -9.35 -0.60
CA GLY A 30 -11.29 -9.17 -1.23
C GLY A 30 -11.95 -7.82 -1.00
N LEU A 31 -11.25 -6.87 -0.38
CA LEU A 31 -11.80 -5.53 -0.12
C LEU A 31 -11.35 -4.55 -1.20
N ASP A 32 -12.33 -3.89 -1.82
CA ASP A 32 -12.07 -2.88 -2.85
C ASP A 32 -11.75 -1.54 -2.20
N LEU A 33 -10.56 -1.01 -2.49
CA LEU A 33 -10.09 0.27 -1.96
C LEU A 33 -10.39 1.45 -2.90
N SER A 34 -10.87 1.20 -4.10
CA SER A 34 -11.12 2.25 -5.10
C SER A 34 -12.38 3.05 -4.82
N GLY A 35 -12.42 4.28 -5.34
CA GLY A 35 -13.57 5.18 -5.15
C GLY A 35 -13.88 5.40 -3.67
N GLU A 36 -15.10 5.13 -3.26
CA GLU A 36 -15.54 5.19 -1.85
C GLU A 36 -15.14 3.94 -1.06
N GLY A 37 -14.50 2.96 -1.69
CA GLY A 37 -14.15 1.69 -1.07
C GLY A 37 -13.23 1.82 0.13
N PHE A 38 -12.23 2.69 0.05
CA PHE A 38 -11.32 2.94 1.18
C PHE A 38 -12.08 3.49 2.40
N GLU A 39 -12.98 4.45 2.19
CA GLU A 39 -13.80 4.99 3.28
C GLU A 39 -14.65 3.90 3.93
N ASN A 40 -15.28 3.05 3.13
CA ASN A 40 -16.08 1.93 3.63
C ASN A 40 -15.25 0.94 4.43
N VAL A 41 -14.04 0.63 3.95
CA VAL A 41 -13.12 -0.28 4.65
C VAL A 41 -12.67 0.32 5.99
N ILE A 42 -12.34 1.60 6.00
CA ILE A 42 -11.93 2.29 7.23
C ILE A 42 -13.10 2.38 8.22
N ASP A 43 -14.32 2.61 7.75
CA ASP A 43 -15.50 2.60 8.63
C ASP A 43 -15.71 1.24 9.30
N GLN A 44 -15.57 0.16 8.54
CA GLN A 44 -15.66 -1.20 9.10
C GLN A 44 -14.54 -1.46 10.11
N PHE A 45 -13.32 -1.04 9.78
CA PHE A 45 -12.17 -1.18 10.67
C PHE A 45 -12.39 -0.38 11.97
N ASP A 46 -12.87 0.85 11.84
CA ASP A 46 -13.12 1.73 12.99
C ASP A 46 -14.17 1.15 13.94
N LYS A 47 -15.23 0.54 13.40
CA LYS A 47 -16.28 -0.11 14.19
C LYS A 47 -15.81 -1.41 14.86
N THR A 48 -14.77 -2.05 14.33
CA THR A 48 -14.29 -3.35 14.81
C THR A 48 -13.13 -3.20 15.78
N ILE A 49 -12.08 -2.48 15.39
CA ILE A 49 -10.83 -2.34 16.15
C ILE A 49 -10.59 -0.90 16.57
N GLY A 50 -10.89 0.06 15.69
CA GLY A 50 -10.63 1.47 15.85
C GLY A 50 -9.53 1.95 14.91
N LYS A 51 -9.83 2.97 14.09
CA LYS A 51 -8.87 3.49 13.09
C LYS A 51 -7.63 4.12 13.72
N ASP A 52 -7.71 4.55 14.96
CA ASP A 52 -6.58 5.05 15.74
C ASP A 52 -5.56 3.98 16.10
N GLN A 53 -5.89 2.71 15.91
CA GLN A 53 -4.98 1.59 16.13
C GLN A 53 -4.03 1.36 14.95
N ILE A 54 -4.27 1.99 13.80
CA ILE A 54 -3.37 1.90 12.65
C ILE A 54 -2.12 2.74 12.94
N ALA A 55 -0.98 2.06 13.06
CA ALA A 55 0.31 2.70 13.37
C ALA A 55 1.13 3.00 12.11
N VAL A 56 0.89 2.27 11.02
CA VAL A 56 1.64 2.38 9.78
C VAL A 56 0.81 1.87 8.62
N PHE A 57 0.97 2.52 7.46
CA PHE A 57 0.48 1.99 6.19
C PHE A 57 1.64 1.47 5.36
N HIS A 58 1.52 0.25 4.86
CA HIS A 58 2.34 -0.22 3.76
C HIS A 58 1.59 0.08 2.47
N ILE A 59 2.15 0.97 1.66
CA ILE A 59 1.55 1.44 0.42
C ILE A 59 2.16 0.66 -0.74
N ASN A 60 1.41 -0.31 -1.24
CA ASN A 60 1.84 -1.18 -2.32
C ASN A 60 0.70 -1.37 -3.32
N ASP A 61 1.03 -1.41 -4.60
CA ASP A 61 0.07 -1.86 -5.60
C ASP A 61 0.07 -3.38 -5.64
N SER A 62 -0.84 -3.99 -6.39
CA SER A 62 -0.98 -5.44 -6.45
C SER A 62 -0.86 -5.94 -7.88
N LYS A 63 -0.15 -7.06 -8.06
CA LYS A 63 -0.08 -7.77 -9.35
C LYS A 63 -1.33 -8.55 -9.67
N ASN A 64 -2.19 -8.78 -8.67
CA ASN A 64 -3.33 -9.67 -8.77
C ASN A 64 -4.64 -8.90 -8.61
N VAL A 65 -5.74 -9.51 -9.08
CA VAL A 65 -7.08 -8.96 -8.89
C VAL A 65 -7.52 -9.02 -7.43
N ILE A 66 -8.52 -8.23 -7.08
CA ILE A 66 -9.13 -8.22 -5.74
C ILE A 66 -9.53 -9.63 -5.34
N GLY A 67 -9.16 -10.04 -4.13
CA GLY A 67 -9.53 -11.34 -3.59
C GLY A 67 -8.70 -12.51 -4.06
N ALA A 68 -7.59 -12.27 -4.77
CA ALA A 68 -6.73 -13.34 -5.29
C ALA A 68 -5.99 -14.13 -4.20
N GLY A 69 -5.75 -13.53 -3.03
CA GLY A 69 -5.07 -14.17 -1.90
C GLY A 69 -3.61 -14.53 -2.15
N LYS A 70 -2.91 -13.77 -3.00
CA LYS A 70 -1.53 -14.07 -3.40
C LYS A 70 -0.47 -13.13 -2.85
N ASP A 71 -0.86 -11.98 -2.33
CA ASP A 71 0.00 -10.97 -1.71
C ASP A 71 1.29 -10.70 -2.50
N ARG A 72 1.15 -10.28 -3.77
CA ARG A 72 2.27 -9.92 -4.62
C ARG A 72 2.26 -8.44 -4.91
N HIS A 73 3.26 -7.73 -4.39
CA HIS A 73 3.40 -6.29 -4.54
C HIS A 73 3.75 -5.90 -5.97
N GLU A 74 3.22 -4.76 -6.41
CA GLU A 74 3.57 -4.11 -7.67
C GLU A 74 3.93 -2.65 -7.40
N ASN A 75 4.65 -2.03 -8.34
CA ASN A 75 4.98 -0.61 -8.28
C ASN A 75 3.72 0.24 -8.38
N LEU A 76 3.73 1.39 -7.70
CA LEU A 76 2.55 2.26 -7.60
C LEU A 76 2.06 2.70 -8.97
N GLY A 77 0.80 2.40 -9.26
CA GLY A 77 0.15 2.74 -10.52
C GLY A 77 0.29 1.68 -11.61
N PHE A 78 1.15 0.69 -11.42
CA PHE A 78 1.38 -0.38 -12.39
C PHE A 78 0.60 -1.66 -12.07
N GLY A 79 -0.17 -1.64 -11.01
CA GLY A 79 -0.97 -2.78 -10.57
C GLY A 79 -2.47 -2.56 -10.68
N THR A 80 -3.22 -3.44 -10.06
CA THR A 80 -4.68 -3.47 -10.13
C THR A 80 -5.37 -2.47 -9.20
N ILE A 81 -4.69 -2.03 -8.13
CA ILE A 81 -5.24 -1.01 -7.23
C ILE A 81 -5.22 0.36 -7.92
N GLY A 82 -4.09 0.70 -8.53
CA GLY A 82 -3.92 1.93 -9.30
C GLY A 82 -3.43 3.11 -8.48
N PHE A 83 -2.78 4.04 -9.16
CA PHE A 83 -2.15 5.21 -8.54
C PHE A 83 -3.17 6.13 -7.85
N GLU A 84 -4.31 6.40 -8.49
CA GLU A 84 -5.32 7.31 -7.93
C GLU A 84 -5.79 6.86 -6.54
N THR A 85 -6.11 5.57 -6.40
CA THR A 85 -6.53 4.99 -5.11
C THR A 85 -5.42 5.10 -4.07
N LEU A 86 -4.19 4.71 -4.42
CA LEU A 86 -3.06 4.75 -3.50
C LEU A 86 -2.71 6.18 -3.09
N ASN A 87 -2.76 7.12 -4.03
CA ASN A 87 -2.53 8.53 -3.75
C ASN A 87 -3.58 9.09 -2.79
N HIS A 88 -4.84 8.73 -2.98
CA HIS A 88 -5.93 9.11 -2.07
C HIS A 88 -5.67 8.61 -0.64
N ILE A 89 -5.24 7.37 -0.49
CA ILE A 89 -4.93 6.79 0.82
C ILE A 89 -3.77 7.51 1.48
N VAL A 90 -2.69 7.77 0.73
CA VAL A 90 -1.49 8.46 1.24
C VAL A 90 -1.83 9.85 1.78
N HIS A 91 -2.70 10.57 1.08
CA HIS A 91 -3.07 11.95 1.43
C HIS A 91 -4.35 12.06 2.26
N HIS A 92 -4.88 10.95 2.75
CA HIS A 92 -6.10 10.95 3.56
C HIS A 92 -5.89 11.72 4.86
N LYS A 93 -6.76 12.69 5.11
CA LYS A 93 -6.64 13.62 6.24
C LYS A 93 -6.64 12.96 7.61
N ASP A 94 -7.35 11.85 7.78
CA ASP A 94 -7.43 11.13 9.04
C ASP A 94 -6.11 10.43 9.42
N PHE A 95 -5.20 10.28 8.45
CA PHE A 95 -3.96 9.52 8.62
C PHE A 95 -2.71 10.35 8.29
N GLU A 96 -2.80 11.66 8.30
CA GLU A 96 -1.66 12.55 8.00
C GLU A 96 -0.44 12.28 8.88
N GLN A 97 -0.65 11.94 10.15
CA GLN A 97 0.42 11.68 11.11
C GLN A 97 0.90 10.23 11.10
N VAL A 98 0.25 9.35 10.35
CA VAL A 98 0.62 7.94 10.28
C VAL A 98 1.67 7.74 9.20
N PRO A 99 2.82 7.10 9.51
CA PRO A 99 3.83 6.82 8.50
C PRO A 99 3.32 5.92 7.38
N LYS A 100 3.82 6.18 6.16
CA LYS A 100 3.55 5.35 4.98
C LYS A 100 4.88 4.79 4.49
N ILE A 101 4.94 3.49 4.29
CA ILE A 101 6.15 2.76 3.90
C ILE A 101 5.89 2.03 2.58
N LEU A 102 6.88 2.02 1.71
CA LEU A 102 6.84 1.31 0.43
C LEU A 102 7.62 0.00 0.53
N GLU A 103 7.02 -1.07 0.02
CA GLU A 103 7.68 -2.38 -0.12
C GLU A 103 7.52 -2.88 -1.55
N THR A 104 7.47 -1.97 -2.49
CA THR A 104 7.31 -2.25 -3.91
C THR A 104 8.57 -2.90 -4.49
N PRO A 105 8.42 -3.71 -5.58
CA PRO A 105 9.56 -4.44 -6.11
C PRO A 105 10.58 -3.53 -6.82
N TYR A 106 11.85 -3.97 -6.78
CA TYR A 106 12.91 -3.33 -7.56
C TYR A 106 12.68 -3.50 -9.05
N ILE A 107 13.14 -2.55 -9.83
CA ILE A 107 13.04 -2.57 -11.29
C ILE A 107 14.23 -3.35 -11.85
N LYS A 108 13.95 -4.42 -12.58
CA LYS A 108 14.97 -5.28 -13.20
C LYS A 108 15.35 -4.76 -14.57
N ALA A 109 16.66 -4.73 -14.84
CA ALA A 109 17.15 -4.48 -16.19
C ALA A 109 17.02 -5.77 -17.03
N GLU A 110 16.54 -5.63 -18.27
CA GLU A 110 16.26 -6.79 -19.13
C GLU A 110 17.50 -7.64 -19.45
N ASP A 111 18.62 -6.98 -19.69
CA ASP A 111 19.86 -7.62 -20.17
C ASP A 111 20.87 -7.91 -19.06
N SER A 112 20.50 -7.78 -17.81
CA SER A 112 21.42 -8.01 -16.71
C SER A 112 20.70 -8.53 -15.47
N LYS A 113 21.48 -9.06 -14.52
CA LYS A 113 20.96 -9.47 -13.22
C LYS A 113 20.77 -8.29 -12.26
N LYS A 114 20.99 -7.05 -12.73
CA LYS A 114 20.91 -5.85 -11.90
C LYS A 114 19.46 -5.43 -11.71
N SER A 115 19.17 -4.93 -10.53
CA SER A 115 17.89 -4.33 -10.20
C SER A 115 18.09 -3.04 -9.39
N TYR A 116 17.16 -2.12 -9.50
CA TYR A 116 17.28 -0.79 -8.94
C TYR A 116 16.05 -0.44 -8.10
N PRO A 117 16.24 0.24 -6.95
CA PRO A 117 15.14 0.60 -6.07
C PRO A 117 14.25 1.68 -6.69
N PRO A 118 12.92 1.53 -6.61
CA PRO A 118 11.98 2.48 -7.20
C PRO A 118 11.58 3.61 -6.25
N TYR A 119 11.91 3.55 -4.97
CA TYR A 119 11.26 4.31 -3.91
C TYR A 119 11.35 5.83 -4.08
N LYS A 120 12.50 6.34 -4.49
CA LYS A 120 12.69 7.76 -4.75
C LYS A 120 11.69 8.28 -5.79
N TYR A 121 11.48 7.52 -6.84
CA TYR A 121 10.58 7.89 -7.94
C TYR A 121 9.12 7.78 -7.52
N GLU A 122 8.78 6.74 -6.77
CA GLU A 122 7.42 6.55 -6.25
C GLU A 122 7.04 7.63 -5.23
N ILE A 123 7.95 7.98 -4.34
CA ILE A 123 7.74 9.07 -3.38
C ILE A 123 7.52 10.40 -4.12
N GLU A 124 8.28 10.63 -5.16
CA GLU A 124 8.14 11.85 -5.97
C GLU A 124 6.78 11.92 -6.67
N MET A 125 6.31 10.81 -7.24
CA MET A 125 4.96 10.73 -7.82
C MET A 125 3.88 11.06 -6.77
N LEU A 126 4.02 10.54 -5.56
CA LEU A 126 3.07 10.79 -4.47
C LEU A 126 3.11 12.24 -4.00
N LYS A 127 4.30 12.85 -3.93
CA LYS A 127 4.43 14.27 -3.57
C LYS A 127 3.81 15.19 -4.61
N GLN A 128 3.99 14.88 -5.89
CA GLN A 128 3.42 15.63 -6.99
C GLN A 128 1.96 15.27 -7.28
N GLU A 129 1.46 14.20 -6.66
CA GLU A 129 0.13 13.65 -6.88
C GLU A 129 -0.15 13.36 -8.35
N GLN A 130 0.89 12.88 -9.04
CA GLN A 130 0.85 12.62 -10.48
C GLN A 130 1.53 11.29 -10.82
N PHE A 131 0.80 10.43 -11.51
CA PHE A 131 1.34 9.16 -12.01
C PHE A 131 2.22 9.38 -13.23
N ASP A 132 3.40 8.75 -13.25
CA ASP A 132 4.31 8.74 -14.38
C ASP A 132 4.40 7.33 -14.97
N PRO A 133 3.73 7.05 -16.09
CA PRO A 133 3.76 5.71 -16.69
C PRO A 133 5.13 5.32 -17.25
N GLN A 134 6.07 6.27 -17.35
CA GLN A 134 7.44 6.04 -17.80
C GLN A 134 8.44 5.88 -16.64
N MET A 135 7.96 5.76 -15.42
CA MET A 135 8.81 5.67 -14.23
C MET A 135 9.85 4.55 -14.35
N LYS A 136 9.42 3.37 -14.78
CA LYS A 136 10.31 2.20 -14.88
C LYS A 136 11.44 2.44 -15.88
N GLU A 137 11.12 2.99 -17.03
CA GLU A 137 12.11 3.35 -18.07
C GLU A 137 13.10 4.39 -17.56
N LYS A 138 12.62 5.43 -16.88
CA LYS A 138 13.46 6.47 -16.28
C LYS A 138 14.44 5.91 -15.26
N ILE A 139 13.98 4.99 -14.42
CA ILE A 139 14.85 4.32 -13.42
C ILE A 139 15.99 3.58 -14.13
N LEU A 140 15.67 2.85 -15.19
CA LEU A 140 16.69 2.11 -15.95
C LEU A 140 17.66 3.07 -16.65
N GLU A 141 17.18 4.12 -17.29
CA GLU A 141 18.01 5.12 -17.96
C GLU A 141 18.97 5.83 -16.98
N ASP A 142 18.46 6.25 -15.82
CA ASP A 142 19.27 6.96 -14.81
C ASP A 142 20.39 6.09 -14.23
N ASN A 143 20.18 4.79 -14.18
CA ASN A 143 21.13 3.85 -13.59
C ASN A 143 22.07 3.18 -14.60
N GLN A 144 21.86 3.39 -15.90
CA GLN A 144 22.73 2.89 -16.97
C GLN A 144 23.80 3.90 -17.38
N LYS A 145 23.75 5.11 -16.83
CA LYS A 145 24.72 6.19 -17.13
C LYS A 145 26.03 6.03 -16.37
#